data_ae5ebb91f40d3f46d2f2c81467e1a223
#
_entry.id   ae5ebb91f40d3f46d2f2c81467e1a223
#
_cell.length_a   1.000
_cell.length_b   1.000
_cell.length_c   1.000
_cell.angle_alpha   90.00
_cell.angle_beta   90.00
_cell.angle_gamma   90.00
#
_symmetry.space_group_name_H-M   'P 1'
#
loop_
_entity.id
_entity.type
_entity.pdbx_description
1 polymer ?
#
loop_
_entity_poly.entity_id
_entity_poly.type
_entity_poly.pdbx_seq_one_letter_code
_entity_poly.pdbx_strand_id
1 'polypeptide(L)'
;MAPRAAGRADCAYPMNHRLVRAARALALLLAIAAPAAHAQTHSPATPMCPTPNVPQNVIQLSASGQVEVVQDLLTLTLGTAREGADAAGVQAALRQALDEALRQVGASAPADQMEVRTGAFRVHPRHDRNGRISGWQGRAELVQEGRDLARITQAAARATTMVIDQLAFGLSRTQRARAETEAQTQAIERFKARASDVARAVGFAGYTLREVSVSGDAGDIAPRGFGKASRMEAMAADAPVPVEPGRSLVQVTVSGTVQAH
;
A
#
# COMPACT_ATOMS: atom_id res chain seq x y z
N MET A 1 -39.32 14.18 -2.57
CA MET A 1 -38.88 14.92 -3.78
C MET A 1 -37.58 14.26 -4.28
N ALA A 2 -37.69 13.39 -5.27
CA ALA A 2 -36.57 12.62 -5.83
C ALA A 2 -36.17 13.22 -7.21
N PRO A 3 -34.89 13.31 -7.55
CA PRO A 3 -34.48 13.69 -8.89
C PRO A 3 -34.35 12.48 -9.82
N ARG A 4 -34.80 12.68 -11.02
CA ARG A 4 -34.86 11.78 -12.16
C ARG A 4 -33.48 11.35 -12.64
N ALA A 5 -33.36 10.05 -12.93
CA ALA A 5 -32.25 9.43 -13.63
C ALA A 5 -32.26 9.81 -15.11
N ALA A 6 -31.09 10.21 -15.62
CA ALA A 6 -30.82 10.42 -17.04
C ALA A 6 -30.37 9.09 -17.68
N GLY A 7 -30.98 8.77 -18.83
CA GLY A 7 -30.80 7.52 -19.53
C GLY A 7 -29.40 7.34 -20.15
N ARG A 8 -28.88 6.14 -19.99
CA ARG A 8 -27.73 5.61 -20.75
C ARG A 8 -28.25 5.10 -22.10
N ALA A 9 -27.66 5.60 -23.16
CA ALA A 9 -27.84 5.04 -24.50
C ALA A 9 -26.85 3.86 -24.66
N ASP A 10 -27.40 2.65 -24.66
CA ASP A 10 -26.67 1.43 -24.99
C ASP A 10 -26.52 1.31 -26.50
N CYS A 11 -25.28 1.42 -27.00
CA CYS A 11 -24.95 1.01 -28.37
C CYS A 11 -24.75 -0.51 -28.40
N ALA A 12 -25.81 -1.24 -28.78
CA ALA A 12 -25.74 -2.67 -29.01
C ALA A 12 -25.10 -2.98 -30.38
N TYR A 13 -24.10 -3.84 -30.37
CA TYR A 13 -23.48 -4.44 -31.57
C TYR A 13 -24.45 -5.45 -32.22
N PRO A 14 -24.67 -5.43 -33.57
CA PRO A 14 -25.43 -6.48 -34.21
C PRO A 14 -24.51 -7.65 -34.58
N MET A 15 -24.84 -8.82 -34.01
CA MET A 15 -24.26 -10.12 -34.36
C MET A 15 -24.88 -10.65 -35.66
N ASN A 16 -24.05 -10.88 -36.66
CA ASN A 16 -24.40 -11.51 -37.93
C ASN A 16 -24.73 -13.02 -37.72
N HIS A 17 -25.97 -13.40 -37.98
CA HIS A 17 -26.31 -14.80 -38.27
C HIS A 17 -26.82 -14.95 -39.70
N ARG A 18 -25.98 -15.53 -40.55
CA ARG A 18 -26.41 -16.15 -41.83
C ARG A 18 -27.08 -17.50 -41.53
N LEU A 19 -28.28 -17.68 -41.99
CA LEU A 19 -28.80 -19.01 -42.38
C LEU A 19 -29.90 -18.90 -43.42
N VAL A 20 -29.58 -19.31 -44.56
CA VAL A 20 -30.22 -19.97 -45.71
C VAL A 20 -31.57 -20.60 -45.41
N ARG A 21 -32.59 -20.34 -46.23
CA ARG A 21 -33.34 -21.38 -46.93
C ARG A 21 -34.31 -20.80 -47.95
N ALA A 22 -34.26 -21.46 -49.12
CA ALA A 22 -35.06 -21.24 -50.33
C ALA A 22 -36.48 -21.79 -50.19
N ALA A 23 -37.48 -21.16 -50.87
CA ALA A 23 -38.63 -21.85 -51.43
C ALA A 23 -39.23 -21.05 -52.52
N ARG A 24 -39.41 -21.70 -53.66
CA ARG A 24 -40.02 -21.28 -54.93
C ARG A 24 -41.56 -21.23 -54.77
N ALA A 25 -42.20 -20.26 -55.42
CA ALA A 25 -43.48 -20.50 -56.06
C ALA A 25 -43.82 -19.38 -57.06
N LEU A 26 -44.23 -19.80 -58.19
CA LEU A 26 -44.61 -19.21 -59.46
C LEU A 26 -46.09 -18.77 -59.39
N ALA A 27 -46.49 -17.60 -59.90
CA ALA A 27 -47.74 -17.38 -60.65
C ALA A 27 -47.98 -15.90 -61.01
N LEU A 28 -48.08 -15.66 -62.26
CA LEU A 28 -49.08 -15.06 -63.12
C LEU A 28 -49.39 -13.53 -63.03
N LEU A 29 -49.11 -12.95 -64.18
CA LEU A 29 -49.55 -11.68 -64.81
C LEU A 29 -50.95 -11.14 -64.45
N LEU A 30 -51.00 -9.83 -64.14
CA LEU A 30 -52.00 -8.92 -64.64
C LEU A 30 -51.46 -7.50 -64.68
N ALA A 31 -51.43 -6.89 -65.89
CA ALA A 31 -51.00 -5.53 -66.15
C ALA A 31 -52.15 -4.57 -65.86
N ILE A 32 -51.93 -3.59 -64.95
CA ILE A 32 -52.75 -2.37 -64.83
C ILE A 32 -51.81 -1.19 -64.77
N ALA A 33 -51.91 -0.32 -65.79
CA ALA A 33 -51.20 0.94 -65.86
C ALA A 33 -51.73 1.94 -64.81
N ALA A 34 -50.84 2.46 -63.94
CA ALA A 34 -51.14 3.59 -63.08
C ALA A 34 -49.99 4.60 -63.14
N PRO A 35 -50.23 5.91 -62.99
CA PRO A 35 -49.25 6.98 -63.34
C PRO A 35 -48.13 7.03 -62.32
N ALA A 36 -46.93 7.29 -62.76
CA ALA A 36 -45.72 7.46 -62.02
C ALA A 36 -45.77 8.66 -61.09
N ALA A 37 -46.11 8.44 -59.82
CA ALA A 37 -45.82 9.39 -58.76
C ALA A 37 -44.32 9.22 -58.36
N HIS A 38 -43.52 10.23 -58.68
CA HIS A 38 -42.13 10.28 -58.24
C HIS A 38 -42.07 10.43 -56.70
N ALA A 39 -42.05 9.30 -55.99
CA ALA A 39 -41.70 9.30 -54.58
C ALA A 39 -40.21 9.63 -54.46
N GLN A 40 -39.89 10.85 -54.04
CA GLN A 40 -38.56 11.21 -53.59
C GLN A 40 -38.24 10.38 -52.33
N THR A 41 -37.47 9.35 -52.52
CA THR A 41 -36.88 8.58 -51.39
C THR A 41 -35.89 9.50 -50.68
N HIS A 42 -36.34 10.17 -49.63
CA HIS A 42 -35.46 10.76 -48.66
C HIS A 42 -34.72 9.59 -47.98
N SER A 43 -33.49 9.31 -48.39
CA SER A 43 -32.59 8.47 -47.64
C SER A 43 -32.41 9.12 -46.26
N PRO A 44 -32.76 8.43 -45.16
CA PRO A 44 -32.44 8.96 -43.85
C PRO A 44 -30.92 9.08 -43.73
N ALA A 45 -30.43 10.31 -43.55
CA ALA A 45 -29.04 10.54 -43.24
C ALA A 45 -28.68 9.74 -41.97
N THR A 46 -27.90 8.71 -42.16
CA THR A 46 -27.35 7.92 -41.05
C THR A 46 -26.59 8.87 -40.15
N PRO A 47 -26.94 8.98 -38.84
CA PRO A 47 -26.14 9.79 -37.95
C PRO A 47 -24.72 9.21 -37.91
N MET A 48 -23.76 9.96 -38.45
CA MET A 48 -22.35 9.64 -38.30
C MET A 48 -22.02 9.73 -36.81
N CYS A 49 -21.87 8.57 -36.17
CA CYS A 49 -21.27 8.52 -34.84
C CYS A 49 -19.90 9.20 -34.96
N PRO A 50 -19.57 10.19 -34.12
CA PRO A 50 -18.25 10.78 -34.13
C PRO A 50 -17.25 9.66 -33.85
N THR A 51 -16.35 9.41 -34.78
CA THR A 51 -15.23 8.48 -34.59
C THR A 51 -14.45 8.96 -33.37
N PRO A 52 -14.20 8.11 -32.36
CA PRO A 52 -13.40 8.51 -31.22
C PRO A 52 -12.03 8.97 -31.76
N ASN A 53 -11.68 10.20 -31.45
CA ASN A 53 -10.38 10.76 -31.82
C ASN A 53 -9.30 9.99 -31.01
N VAL A 54 -8.76 8.92 -31.61
CA VAL A 54 -7.70 8.14 -31.01
C VAL A 54 -6.47 9.03 -30.93
N PRO A 55 -5.95 9.30 -29.73
CA PRO A 55 -4.78 10.17 -29.60
C PRO A 55 -3.59 9.55 -30.34
N GLN A 56 -2.97 10.32 -31.21
CA GLN A 56 -1.77 9.91 -31.93
C GLN A 56 -0.52 10.37 -31.19
N ASN A 57 0.61 9.72 -31.44
CA ASN A 57 1.93 10.08 -30.89
C ASN A 57 1.97 10.06 -29.34
N VAL A 58 1.27 9.12 -28.71
CA VAL A 58 1.24 8.96 -27.27
C VAL A 58 2.37 8.04 -26.83
N ILE A 59 3.20 8.52 -25.90
CA ILE A 59 4.30 7.77 -25.30
C ILE A 59 3.95 7.57 -23.84
N GLN A 60 3.99 6.30 -23.38
CA GLN A 60 3.86 5.94 -21.98
C GLN A 60 5.24 5.64 -21.41
N LEU A 61 5.56 6.22 -20.27
CA LEU A 61 6.84 6.03 -19.60
C LEU A 61 6.72 6.13 -18.07
N SER A 62 7.77 5.67 -17.41
CA SER A 62 7.88 5.79 -15.96
C SER A 62 9.33 6.08 -15.57
N ALA A 63 9.52 6.73 -14.42
CA ALA A 63 10.82 6.96 -13.82
C ALA A 63 10.71 6.87 -12.30
N SER A 64 11.77 6.44 -11.63
CA SER A 64 11.80 6.34 -10.17
C SER A 64 12.90 7.22 -9.60
N GLY A 65 12.61 7.85 -8.45
CA GLY A 65 13.60 8.50 -7.58
C GLY A 65 13.79 7.66 -6.33
N GLN A 66 15.00 7.69 -5.77
CA GLN A 66 15.36 6.91 -4.58
C GLN A 66 16.24 7.74 -3.67
N VAL A 67 15.95 7.71 -2.37
CA VAL A 67 16.75 8.37 -1.33
C VAL A 67 17.05 7.36 -0.22
N GLU A 68 18.32 7.23 0.13
CA GLU A 68 18.76 6.42 1.25
C GLU A 68 18.86 7.29 2.50
N VAL A 69 18.19 6.89 3.59
CA VAL A 69 18.05 7.67 4.82
C VAL A 69 18.44 6.83 6.02
N VAL A 70 19.18 7.40 6.96
CA VAL A 70 19.43 6.75 8.26
C VAL A 70 18.14 6.68 9.05
N GLN A 71 17.88 5.51 9.63
CA GLN A 71 16.72 5.28 10.49
C GLN A 71 16.85 6.08 11.78
N ASP A 72 15.86 6.87 12.12
CA ASP A 72 15.85 7.80 13.26
C ASP A 72 14.79 7.46 14.32
N LEU A 73 14.07 6.37 14.16
CA LEU A 73 13.03 5.91 15.06
C LEU A 73 13.38 4.53 15.59
N LEU A 74 13.39 4.37 16.90
CA LEU A 74 13.53 3.08 17.57
C LEU A 74 12.16 2.66 18.11
N THR A 75 11.75 1.44 17.79
CA THR A 75 10.62 0.75 18.41
C THR A 75 11.15 -0.44 19.20
N LEU A 76 10.95 -0.43 20.50
CA LEU A 76 11.37 -1.48 21.42
C LEU A 76 10.14 -2.11 22.04
N THR A 77 9.98 -3.42 21.90
CA THR A 77 8.89 -4.20 22.49
C THR A 77 9.41 -5.00 23.67
N LEU A 78 8.86 -4.74 24.82
CA LEU A 78 9.05 -5.55 26.02
C LEU A 78 7.92 -6.56 26.12
N GLY A 79 8.24 -7.80 26.49
CA GLY A 79 7.28 -8.89 26.62
C GLY A 79 7.36 -9.55 27.98
N THR A 80 6.22 -10.08 28.46
CA THR A 80 6.16 -10.98 29.61
C THR A 80 5.16 -12.10 29.34
N ALA A 81 5.44 -13.29 29.84
CA ALA A 81 4.54 -14.43 29.75
C ALA A 81 4.22 -14.95 31.15
N ARG A 82 2.99 -15.45 31.34
CA ARG A 82 2.53 -16.07 32.59
C ARG A 82 1.73 -17.32 32.26
N GLU A 83 1.83 -18.30 33.12
CA GLU A 83 1.06 -19.54 33.06
C GLU A 83 0.32 -19.77 34.39
N GLY A 84 -0.82 -20.47 34.32
CA GLY A 84 -1.62 -20.76 35.51
C GLY A 84 -2.72 -21.77 35.23
N ALA A 85 -3.39 -22.17 36.31
CA ALA A 85 -4.47 -23.14 36.24
C ALA A 85 -5.76 -22.54 35.61
N ASP A 86 -5.98 -21.26 35.78
CA ASP A 86 -7.17 -20.55 35.31
C ASP A 86 -6.84 -19.25 34.57
N ALA A 87 -7.77 -18.85 33.68
CA ALA A 87 -7.60 -17.66 32.83
C ALA A 87 -7.56 -16.37 33.65
N ALA A 88 -8.35 -16.26 34.70
CA ALA A 88 -8.48 -15.04 35.49
C ALA A 88 -7.20 -14.74 36.27
N GLY A 89 -6.59 -15.76 36.86
CA GLY A 89 -5.30 -15.64 37.54
C GLY A 89 -4.17 -15.23 36.62
N VAL A 90 -4.09 -15.86 35.42
CA VAL A 90 -3.11 -15.48 34.39
C VAL A 90 -3.31 -14.04 33.97
N GLN A 91 -4.57 -13.62 33.70
CA GLN A 91 -4.90 -12.25 33.29
C GLN A 91 -4.53 -11.23 34.38
N ALA A 92 -4.79 -11.55 35.67
CA ALA A 92 -4.44 -10.67 36.80
C ALA A 92 -2.92 -10.50 36.91
N ALA A 93 -2.15 -11.60 36.80
CA ALA A 93 -0.70 -11.57 36.87
C ALA A 93 -0.07 -10.78 35.71
N LEU A 94 -0.62 -10.89 34.49
CA LEU A 94 -0.18 -10.11 33.35
C LEU A 94 -0.45 -8.62 33.52
N ARG A 95 -1.65 -8.24 33.99
CA ARG A 95 -1.98 -6.84 34.30
C ARG A 95 -1.02 -6.27 35.33
N GLN A 96 -0.78 -6.96 36.42
CA GLN A 96 0.14 -6.51 37.47
C GLN A 96 1.55 -6.28 36.91
N ALA A 97 2.06 -7.19 36.08
CA ALA A 97 3.37 -7.06 35.47
C ALA A 97 3.44 -5.84 34.50
N LEU A 98 2.37 -5.62 33.73
CA LEU A 98 2.27 -4.51 32.82
C LEU A 98 2.15 -3.16 33.54
N ASP A 99 1.31 -3.09 34.60
CA ASP A 99 1.13 -1.86 35.40
C ASP A 99 2.43 -1.45 36.08
N GLU A 100 3.19 -2.43 36.57
CA GLU A 100 4.51 -2.18 37.17
C GLU A 100 5.51 -1.68 36.13
N ALA A 101 5.57 -2.32 34.98
CA ALA A 101 6.45 -1.87 33.87
C ALA A 101 6.10 -0.45 33.40
N LEU A 102 4.80 -0.15 33.25
CA LEU A 102 4.32 1.20 32.89
C LEU A 102 4.76 2.25 33.89
N ARG A 103 4.69 1.97 35.19
CA ARG A 103 5.15 2.91 36.24
C ARG A 103 6.66 3.13 36.16
N GLN A 104 7.44 2.03 36.00
CA GLN A 104 8.91 2.08 35.95
C GLN A 104 9.42 2.83 34.70
N VAL A 105 8.78 2.60 33.56
CA VAL A 105 9.12 3.25 32.28
C VAL A 105 8.61 4.71 32.26
N GLY A 106 7.36 4.93 32.66
CA GLY A 106 6.72 6.24 32.62
C GLY A 106 7.40 7.31 33.50
N ALA A 107 7.99 6.88 34.60
CA ALA A 107 8.79 7.77 35.47
C ALA A 107 10.04 8.35 34.76
N SER A 108 10.42 7.80 33.61
CA SER A 108 11.66 8.12 32.89
C SER A 108 11.47 8.93 31.62
N ALA A 109 10.22 9.17 31.19
CA ALA A 109 9.93 9.71 29.88
C ALA A 109 9.04 10.95 29.94
N PRO A 110 9.55 12.14 29.54
CA PRO A 110 8.71 13.20 29.05
C PRO A 110 7.94 12.71 27.81
N ALA A 111 6.63 12.92 27.79
CA ALA A 111 5.71 12.40 26.75
C ALA A 111 6.01 12.91 25.33
N ASP A 112 6.86 13.92 25.18
CA ASP A 112 7.25 14.51 23.89
C ASP A 112 8.44 13.78 23.21
N GLN A 113 9.16 12.93 23.95
CA GLN A 113 10.39 12.30 23.46
C GLN A 113 10.31 10.79 23.29
N MET A 114 9.38 10.15 24.01
CA MET A 114 9.15 8.71 23.93
C MET A 114 7.66 8.40 24.11
N GLU A 115 7.08 7.73 23.14
CA GLU A 115 5.73 7.18 23.22
C GLU A 115 5.79 5.80 23.88
N VAL A 116 4.93 5.58 24.89
CA VAL A 116 4.79 4.30 25.56
C VAL A 116 3.34 3.85 25.41
N ARG A 117 3.15 2.64 24.87
CA ARG A 117 1.81 2.07 24.68
C ARG A 117 1.79 0.59 24.98
N THR A 118 0.64 0.10 25.41
CA THR A 118 0.40 -1.34 25.54
C THR A 118 0.34 -1.97 24.15
N GLY A 119 1.08 -3.05 23.95
CA GLY A 119 1.08 -3.88 22.76
C GLY A 119 0.03 -4.98 22.82
N ALA A 120 0.39 -6.18 22.36
CA ALA A 120 -0.50 -7.33 22.41
C ALA A 120 -0.74 -7.79 23.85
N PHE A 121 -2.00 -8.12 24.15
CA PHE A 121 -2.41 -8.74 25.40
C PHE A 121 -3.29 -9.95 25.08
N ARG A 122 -2.82 -11.15 25.36
CA ARG A 122 -3.47 -12.40 24.95
C ARG A 122 -3.44 -13.41 26.09
N VAL A 123 -4.53 -14.15 26.27
CA VAL A 123 -4.63 -15.31 27.14
C VAL A 123 -5.31 -16.42 26.36
N HIS A 124 -4.76 -17.62 26.38
CA HIS A 124 -5.28 -18.78 25.64
C HIS A 124 -5.11 -20.05 26.46
N PRO A 125 -6.00 -21.05 26.26
CA PRO A 125 -5.88 -22.34 26.96
C PRO A 125 -4.72 -23.14 26.39
N ARG A 126 -4.05 -23.90 27.29
CA ARG A 126 -3.12 -24.95 26.90
C ARG A 126 -3.86 -26.29 26.97
N HIS A 127 -3.64 -27.11 25.94
CA HIS A 127 -4.27 -28.43 25.86
C HIS A 127 -3.22 -29.53 26.10
N ASP A 128 -3.66 -30.62 26.77
CA ASP A 128 -2.90 -31.84 26.88
C ASP A 128 -2.93 -32.67 25.60
N ARG A 129 -2.24 -33.82 25.61
CA ARG A 129 -2.19 -34.74 24.45
C ARG A 129 -3.56 -35.33 24.10
N ASN A 130 -4.54 -35.22 24.96
CA ASN A 130 -5.90 -35.74 24.80
C ASN A 130 -6.88 -34.62 24.37
N GLY A 131 -6.37 -33.39 24.10
CA GLY A 131 -7.19 -32.24 23.74
C GLY A 131 -7.95 -31.59 24.90
N ARG A 132 -7.65 -31.95 26.16
CA ARG A 132 -8.28 -31.34 27.34
C ARG A 132 -7.47 -30.14 27.80
N ILE A 133 -8.15 -29.10 28.29
CA ILE A 133 -7.47 -27.93 28.85
C ILE A 133 -6.66 -28.37 30.08
N SER A 134 -5.34 -28.19 30.00
CA SER A 134 -4.38 -28.52 31.06
C SER A 134 -3.91 -27.29 31.85
N GLY A 135 -4.29 -26.09 31.42
CA GLY A 135 -3.92 -24.82 32.01
C GLY A 135 -4.13 -23.67 31.05
N TRP A 136 -3.66 -22.51 31.45
CA TRP A 136 -3.75 -21.26 30.66
C TRP A 136 -2.38 -20.62 30.53
N GLN A 137 -2.15 -20.00 29.41
CA GLN A 137 -0.94 -19.25 29.14
C GLN A 137 -1.33 -17.89 28.59
N GLY A 138 -0.63 -16.85 29.01
CA GLY A 138 -0.85 -15.51 28.46
C GLY A 138 0.44 -14.76 28.26
N ARG A 139 0.36 -13.75 27.43
CA ARG A 139 1.44 -12.82 27.09
C ARG A 139 0.92 -11.40 27.07
N ALA A 140 1.72 -10.48 27.61
CA ALA A 140 1.49 -9.04 27.52
C ALA A 140 2.74 -8.36 26.98
N GLU A 141 2.52 -7.29 26.21
CA GLU A 141 3.58 -6.52 25.59
C GLU A 141 3.44 -5.02 25.93
N LEU A 142 4.58 -4.36 26.09
CA LEU A 142 4.73 -2.92 26.22
C LEU A 142 5.62 -2.43 25.10
N VAL A 143 5.15 -1.47 24.32
CA VAL A 143 5.89 -0.90 23.19
C VAL A 143 6.35 0.51 23.56
N GLN A 144 7.64 0.75 23.39
CA GLN A 144 8.29 2.04 23.54
C GLN A 144 8.78 2.49 22.18
N GLU A 145 8.45 3.73 21.79
CA GLU A 145 8.81 4.26 20.49
C GLU A 145 9.33 5.70 20.62
N GLY A 146 10.43 6.02 19.94
CA GLY A 146 10.99 7.36 19.98
C GLY A 146 12.30 7.48 19.24
N ARG A 147 12.87 8.69 19.29
CA ARG A 147 14.11 9.04 18.57
C ARG A 147 15.33 9.08 19.46
N ASP A 148 15.16 9.12 20.77
CA ASP A 148 16.24 9.08 21.77
C ASP A 148 16.53 7.60 22.16
N LEU A 149 17.44 6.99 21.42
CA LEU A 149 17.80 5.58 21.59
C LEU A 149 18.33 5.30 23.01
N ALA A 150 19.17 6.18 23.54
CA ALA A 150 19.77 5.99 24.86
C ALA A 150 18.72 6.00 25.96
N ARG A 151 17.75 6.90 25.86
CA ARG A 151 16.67 7.00 26.81
C ARG A 151 15.73 5.78 26.76
N ILE A 152 15.37 5.34 25.57
CA ILE A 152 14.47 4.16 25.39
C ILE A 152 15.13 2.92 25.96
N THR A 153 16.42 2.68 25.69
CA THR A 153 17.14 1.52 26.21
C THR A 153 17.32 1.61 27.72
N GLN A 154 17.57 2.78 28.30
CA GLN A 154 17.61 2.99 29.74
C GLN A 154 16.24 2.77 30.41
N ALA A 155 15.16 3.26 29.78
CA ALA A 155 13.81 3.04 30.28
C ALA A 155 13.43 1.55 30.24
N ALA A 156 13.79 0.85 29.17
CA ALA A 156 13.58 -0.59 29.04
C ALA A 156 14.31 -1.40 30.11
N ALA A 157 15.56 -1.03 30.44
CA ALA A 157 16.34 -1.69 31.48
C ALA A 157 15.71 -1.58 32.89
N ARG A 158 14.86 -0.59 33.13
CA ARG A 158 14.13 -0.42 34.40
C ARG A 158 12.89 -1.30 34.52
N ALA A 159 12.37 -1.82 33.43
CA ALA A 159 11.17 -2.65 33.39
C ALA A 159 11.49 -4.07 33.89
N THR A 160 11.64 -4.24 35.21
CA THR A 160 12.08 -5.50 35.83
C THR A 160 11.10 -6.68 35.70
N THR A 161 9.82 -6.41 35.36
CA THR A 161 8.76 -7.42 35.19
C THR A 161 8.63 -7.93 33.77
N MET A 162 9.35 -7.33 32.82
CA MET A 162 9.32 -7.63 31.38
C MET A 162 10.74 -7.78 30.83
N VAL A 163 10.87 -8.44 29.70
CA VAL A 163 12.14 -8.63 28.99
C VAL A 163 12.05 -8.02 27.61
N ILE A 164 13.18 -7.61 27.03
CA ILE A 164 13.24 -7.16 25.64
C ILE A 164 12.92 -8.35 24.74
N ASP A 165 11.84 -8.20 23.96
CA ASP A 165 11.35 -9.22 23.05
C ASP A 165 11.73 -8.91 21.60
N GLN A 166 11.59 -7.63 21.21
CA GLN A 166 11.91 -7.17 19.88
C GLN A 166 12.45 -5.75 19.91
N LEU A 167 13.40 -5.51 19.01
CA LEU A 167 13.95 -4.20 18.73
C LEU A 167 13.92 -3.98 17.21
N ALA A 168 13.32 -2.87 16.79
CA ALA A 168 13.21 -2.51 15.39
C ALA A 168 13.56 -1.03 15.19
N PHE A 169 14.25 -0.75 14.07
CA PHE A 169 14.49 0.61 13.63
C PHE A 169 13.59 0.95 12.45
N GLY A 170 13.23 2.23 12.32
CA GLY A 170 12.43 2.75 11.25
C GLY A 170 12.70 4.22 11.00
N LEU A 171 11.88 4.82 10.13
CA LEU A 171 11.89 6.25 9.88
C LEU A 171 10.75 6.92 10.64
N SER A 172 11.05 8.02 11.33
CA SER A 172 10.01 8.89 11.84
C SER A 172 9.16 9.45 10.70
N ARG A 173 7.90 9.80 10.99
CA ARG A 173 6.98 10.39 10.00
C ARG A 173 7.59 11.61 9.30
N THR A 174 8.28 12.46 10.04
CA THR A 174 8.94 13.65 9.51
C THR A 174 10.09 13.30 8.56
N GLN A 175 10.93 12.33 8.94
CA GLN A 175 12.06 11.92 8.13
C GLN A 175 11.60 11.19 6.86
N ARG A 176 10.58 10.34 6.99
CA ARG A 176 9.94 9.68 5.85
C ARG A 176 9.37 10.70 4.86
N ALA A 177 8.58 11.67 5.32
CA ALA A 177 7.97 12.68 4.46
C ALA A 177 9.02 13.54 3.72
N ARG A 178 10.14 13.87 4.38
CA ARG A 178 11.27 14.57 3.73
C ARG A 178 11.89 13.72 2.63
N ALA A 179 12.18 12.46 2.91
CA ALA A 179 12.77 11.54 1.95
C ALA A 179 11.82 11.27 0.76
N GLU A 180 10.52 11.14 1.01
CA GLU A 180 9.51 11.00 -0.05
C GLU A 180 9.46 12.22 -0.96
N THR A 181 9.49 13.44 -0.39
CA THR A 181 9.52 14.68 -1.18
C THR A 181 10.77 14.76 -2.05
N GLU A 182 11.93 14.40 -1.52
CA GLU A 182 13.18 14.39 -2.26
C GLU A 182 13.17 13.32 -3.37
N ALA A 183 12.74 12.10 -3.06
CA ALA A 183 12.61 11.01 -4.03
C ALA A 183 11.60 11.37 -5.14
N GLN A 184 10.49 12.03 -4.79
CA GLN A 184 9.51 12.52 -5.76
C GLN A 184 10.12 13.56 -6.71
N THR A 185 10.89 14.51 -6.19
CA THR A 185 11.57 15.52 -7.01
C THR A 185 12.50 14.84 -8.02
N GLN A 186 13.33 13.90 -7.56
CA GLN A 186 14.23 13.13 -8.44
C GLN A 186 13.47 12.33 -9.49
N ALA A 187 12.34 11.69 -9.11
CA ALA A 187 11.51 10.92 -10.04
C ALA A 187 10.91 11.81 -11.13
N ILE A 188 10.40 13.00 -10.77
CA ILE A 188 9.83 13.97 -11.71
C ILE A 188 10.89 14.48 -12.68
N GLU A 189 12.08 14.82 -12.22
CA GLU A 189 13.18 15.27 -13.05
C GLU A 189 13.61 14.19 -14.05
N ARG A 190 13.77 12.96 -13.59
CA ARG A 190 14.10 11.81 -14.45
C ARG A 190 12.98 11.51 -15.46
N PHE A 191 11.71 11.64 -15.04
CA PHE A 191 10.57 11.48 -15.93
C PHE A 191 10.60 12.51 -17.07
N LYS A 192 10.78 13.80 -16.75
CA LYS A 192 10.86 14.89 -17.72
C LYS A 192 12.04 14.70 -18.69
N ALA A 193 13.21 14.36 -18.16
CA ALA A 193 14.39 14.10 -18.99
C ALA A 193 14.12 12.94 -19.95
N ARG A 194 13.61 11.82 -19.44
CA ARG A 194 13.28 10.64 -20.25
C ARG A 194 12.21 10.93 -21.32
N ALA A 195 11.18 11.70 -20.98
CA ALA A 195 10.15 12.11 -21.95
C ALA A 195 10.73 12.94 -23.10
N SER A 196 11.61 13.89 -22.76
CA SER A 196 12.30 14.70 -23.76
C SER A 196 13.22 13.86 -24.65
N ASP A 197 13.99 12.94 -24.07
CA ASP A 197 14.94 12.09 -24.80
C ASP A 197 14.22 11.13 -25.74
N VAL A 198 13.14 10.50 -25.27
CA VAL A 198 12.33 9.58 -26.09
C VAL A 198 11.64 10.35 -27.21
N ALA A 199 11.01 11.52 -26.95
CA ALA A 199 10.37 12.32 -27.99
C ALA A 199 11.37 12.67 -29.11
N ARG A 200 12.56 13.14 -28.77
CA ARG A 200 13.62 13.46 -29.74
C ARG A 200 14.11 12.22 -30.49
N ALA A 201 14.32 11.11 -29.81
CA ALA A 201 14.79 9.87 -30.42
C ALA A 201 13.82 9.30 -31.48
N VAL A 202 12.51 9.54 -31.31
CA VAL A 202 11.49 9.13 -32.30
C VAL A 202 11.15 10.23 -33.31
N GLY A 203 11.92 11.34 -33.36
CA GLY A 203 11.83 12.36 -34.38
C GLY A 203 10.88 13.52 -34.10
N PHE A 204 10.44 13.70 -32.85
CA PHE A 204 9.59 14.84 -32.47
C PHE A 204 10.42 15.97 -31.83
N ALA A 205 9.93 17.22 -31.97
CA ALA A 205 10.60 18.40 -31.44
C ALA A 205 10.40 18.56 -29.90
N GLY A 206 9.28 18.05 -29.39
CA GLY A 206 8.90 18.22 -27.99
C GLY A 206 7.79 17.28 -27.58
N TYR A 207 7.27 17.51 -26.37
CA TYR A 207 6.13 16.77 -25.83
C TYR A 207 5.24 17.65 -24.95
N THR A 208 3.97 17.25 -24.83
CA THR A 208 3.01 17.81 -23.88
C THR A 208 2.62 16.71 -22.90
N LEU A 209 2.53 17.03 -21.62
CA LEU A 209 2.08 16.11 -20.59
C LEU A 209 0.57 15.90 -20.69
N ARG A 210 0.11 14.65 -20.70
CA ARG A 210 -1.31 14.30 -20.73
C ARG A 210 -1.81 13.82 -19.40
N GLU A 211 -1.12 12.87 -18.81
CA GLU A 211 -1.49 12.26 -17.54
C GLU A 211 -0.24 11.92 -16.77
N VAL A 212 -0.28 12.12 -15.44
CA VAL A 212 0.77 11.74 -14.51
C VAL A 212 0.15 11.08 -13.29
N SER A 213 0.72 9.97 -12.92
CA SER A 213 0.47 9.28 -11.65
C SER A 213 1.76 9.21 -10.84
N VAL A 214 1.66 9.54 -9.57
CA VAL A 214 2.78 9.46 -8.62
C VAL A 214 2.42 8.41 -7.59
N SER A 215 3.26 7.39 -7.46
CA SER A 215 3.11 6.35 -6.44
C SER A 215 4.36 6.29 -5.59
N GLY A 216 4.19 6.49 -4.28
CA GLY A 216 5.22 6.17 -3.29
C GLY A 216 5.16 4.69 -2.95
N ASP A 217 6.30 4.08 -2.75
CA ASP A 217 6.35 2.75 -2.14
C ASP A 217 6.06 2.93 -0.65
N ALA A 218 4.78 2.72 -0.27
CA ALA A 218 4.34 2.78 1.12
C ALA A 218 4.83 1.55 1.92
N GLY A 219 5.54 0.64 1.27
CA GLY A 219 6.15 -0.51 1.90
C GLY A 219 7.36 -0.09 2.74
N ASP A 220 7.37 -0.43 4.01
CA ASP A 220 8.63 -0.66 4.69
C ASP A 220 9.37 -1.71 3.88
N ILE A 221 10.31 -1.27 3.04
CA ILE A 221 11.26 -2.21 2.47
C ILE A 221 11.99 -2.75 3.69
N ALA A 222 11.67 -4.01 4.01
CA ALA A 222 12.25 -4.72 5.14
C ALA A 222 13.76 -4.42 5.15
N PRO A 223 14.34 -4.07 6.29
CA PRO A 223 15.76 -3.81 6.38
C PRO A 223 16.46 -4.99 5.70
N ARG A 224 17.32 -4.72 4.74
CA ARG A 224 18.20 -5.76 4.18
C ARG A 224 18.91 -6.33 5.37
N GLY A 225 18.47 -7.51 5.80
CA GLY A 225 18.97 -8.17 6.97
C GLY A 225 20.48 -8.27 6.85
N PHE A 226 21.17 -7.58 7.72
CA PHE A 226 22.55 -7.92 8.03
C PHE A 226 22.53 -9.37 8.46
N GLY A 227 23.35 -10.18 7.77
CA GLY A 227 23.39 -11.61 7.91
C GLY A 227 23.42 -12.03 9.38
N LYS A 228 22.76 -13.18 9.61
CA LYS A 228 22.84 -14.06 10.77
C LYS A 228 23.48 -13.40 11.99
N ALA A 229 22.65 -12.88 12.89
CA ALA A 229 23.08 -12.63 14.25
C ALA A 229 23.64 -13.96 14.79
N SER A 230 24.98 -14.03 14.85
CA SER A 230 25.67 -15.05 15.55
C SER A 230 25.14 -15.04 16.98
N ARG A 231 24.72 -16.21 17.47
CA ARG A 231 24.39 -16.50 18.84
C ARG A 231 25.44 -15.83 19.73
N MET A 232 25.14 -14.65 20.25
CA MET A 232 25.94 -14.06 21.32
C MET A 232 25.49 -14.76 22.61
N GLU A 233 26.41 -15.52 23.14
CA GLU A 233 26.32 -16.06 24.49
C GLU A 233 26.03 -14.94 25.47
N ALA A 234 25.11 -15.24 26.39
CA ALA A 234 24.74 -14.38 27.50
C ALA A 234 25.96 -14.07 28.38
N MET A 235 26.55 -12.92 28.14
CA MET A 235 27.54 -12.34 29.05
C MET A 235 27.10 -10.96 29.48
N ALA A 236 26.95 -10.80 30.79
CA ALA A 236 26.73 -9.61 31.59
C ALA A 236 25.35 -8.93 31.45
N ALA A 237 24.51 -9.14 32.48
CA ALA A 237 23.18 -8.60 32.62
C ALA A 237 23.08 -7.07 32.83
N ASP A 238 24.19 -6.33 32.82
CA ASP A 238 24.24 -4.89 33.17
C ASP A 238 24.77 -3.98 32.06
N ALA A 239 25.12 -4.51 30.89
CA ALA A 239 25.55 -3.66 29.79
C ALA A 239 24.36 -3.28 28.89
N PRO A 240 24.19 -1.99 28.53
CA PRO A 240 23.16 -1.60 27.57
C PRO A 240 23.42 -2.31 26.23
N VAL A 241 22.36 -2.87 25.64
CA VAL A 241 22.44 -3.53 24.32
C VAL A 241 22.99 -2.50 23.30
N PRO A 242 24.14 -2.76 22.67
CA PRO A 242 24.65 -1.84 21.64
C PRO A 242 23.70 -1.86 20.45
N VAL A 243 23.07 -0.71 20.16
CA VAL A 243 22.06 -0.57 19.13
C VAL A 243 22.51 0.51 18.16
N GLU A 244 22.66 0.12 16.90
CA GLU A 244 23.01 1.04 15.81
C GLU A 244 21.89 1.09 14.78
N PRO A 245 21.45 2.31 14.38
CA PRO A 245 20.43 2.47 13.36
C PRO A 245 20.93 2.01 11.99
N GLY A 246 20.09 1.30 11.26
CA GLY A 246 20.31 0.94 9.87
C GLY A 246 19.96 2.09 8.91
N ARG A 247 19.87 1.77 7.61
CA ARG A 247 19.40 2.68 6.57
C ARG A 247 18.16 2.12 5.90
N SER A 248 17.24 3.02 5.52
CA SER A 248 16.05 2.72 4.73
C SER A 248 16.16 3.37 3.37
N LEU A 249 15.71 2.66 2.35
CA LEU A 249 15.58 3.20 1.00
C LEU A 249 14.12 3.63 0.79
N VAL A 250 13.92 4.92 0.51
CA VAL A 250 12.61 5.47 0.15
C VAL A 250 12.58 5.65 -1.36
N GLN A 251 11.57 5.07 -2.01
CA GLN A 251 11.40 5.11 -3.45
C GLN A 251 10.05 5.73 -3.82
N VAL A 252 10.06 6.59 -4.85
CA VAL A 252 8.86 7.14 -5.48
C VAL A 252 8.95 6.88 -6.97
N THR A 253 7.85 6.42 -7.55
CA THR A 253 7.74 6.19 -8.99
C THR A 253 6.72 7.15 -9.60
N VAL A 254 7.13 7.83 -10.64
CA VAL A 254 6.28 8.68 -11.48
C VAL A 254 6.04 7.95 -12.79
N SER A 255 4.79 7.72 -13.13
CA SER A 255 4.36 7.14 -14.40
C SER A 255 3.37 8.06 -15.08
N GLY A 256 3.31 7.99 -16.41
CA GLY A 256 2.38 8.84 -17.12
C GLY A 256 2.46 8.71 -18.62
N THR A 257 1.62 9.47 -19.29
CA THR A 257 1.54 9.55 -20.75
C THR A 257 1.86 10.96 -21.21
N VAL A 258 2.66 11.05 -22.26
CA VAL A 258 2.97 12.31 -22.94
C VAL A 258 2.57 12.22 -24.41
N GLN A 259 2.21 13.34 -25.01
CA GLN A 259 1.95 13.44 -26.44
C GLN A 259 3.13 14.15 -27.10
N ALA A 260 3.80 13.46 -27.99
CA ALA A 260 4.91 14.01 -28.77
C ALA A 260 4.40 14.87 -29.95
N HIS A 261 5.10 15.96 -30.26
CA HIS A 261 4.77 16.90 -31.36
C HIS A 261 6.02 17.51 -31.97
#